data_2b99aa98e3aaecf0fb121395cd0a5ef5
#
_entry.id   2b99aa98e3aaecf0fb121395cd0a5ef5
#
_cell.length_a   1.000
_cell.length_b   1.000
_cell.length_c   1.000
_cell.angle_alpha   90.00
_cell.angle_beta   90.00
_cell.angle_gamma   90.00
#
_symmetry.space_group_name_H-M   'P 1'
#
loop_
_entity.id
_entity.type
_entity.pdbx_description
1 polymer ?
#
loop_
_entity_poly.entity_id
_entity_poly.type
_entity_poly.pdbx_seq_one_letter_code
_entity_poly.pdbx_strand_id
1 'polypeptide(L)'
;HKNINKAEWSSGLVSILKLFVEKTPRSHLEVKETTLAWHYRESDAWLGALRAQQLINVLVNICIQQKLQIIQGDKVVEIKSPDYNKGSEVRRQLEKKHYDFIIAMGDDTTDEDMFKALPVNAVTIKVGYVSEAASYNMPSQTEVLPFLQILANKKDMKQPIGENDKTSLKGVFDFFRDLLKTK
;
A
#
# COMPACT_ATOMS: atom_id res chain seq x y z
N HIS A 1 -20.25 10.56 -9.67
CA HIS A 1 -19.99 10.01 -8.33
C HIS A 1 -20.44 8.56 -8.32
N LYS A 2 -19.58 7.60 -8.64
CA LYS A 2 -19.79 6.25 -8.14
C LYS A 2 -19.59 6.36 -6.63
N ASN A 3 -20.68 6.24 -5.89
CA ASN A 3 -20.63 6.06 -4.46
C ASN A 3 -19.59 4.96 -4.19
N ILE A 4 -18.59 5.29 -3.39
CA ILE A 4 -17.86 4.27 -2.65
C ILE A 4 -18.95 3.62 -1.82
N ASN A 5 -19.46 2.46 -2.24
CA ASN A 5 -20.34 1.69 -1.40
C ASN A 5 -19.52 1.43 -0.14
N LYS A 6 -19.86 2.12 0.95
CA LYS A 6 -19.43 1.67 2.28
C LYS A 6 -19.69 0.18 2.26
N ALA A 7 -18.64 -0.61 2.45
CA ALA A 7 -18.84 -2.04 2.54
C ALA A 7 -19.79 -2.24 3.73
N GLU A 8 -21.05 -2.48 3.45
CA GLU A 8 -21.98 -2.92 4.49
C GLU A 8 -21.50 -4.32 4.88
N TRP A 9 -20.63 -4.32 5.88
CA TRP A 9 -20.09 -5.57 6.40
C TRP A 9 -21.24 -6.42 6.90
N SER A 10 -21.37 -7.63 6.39
CA SER A 10 -22.42 -8.53 6.83
C SER A 10 -22.34 -8.71 8.35
N SER A 11 -23.49 -8.65 9.03
CA SER A 11 -23.55 -8.79 10.49
C SER A 11 -22.92 -10.08 10.98
N GLY A 12 -23.04 -11.16 10.20
CA GLY A 12 -22.39 -12.45 10.49
C GLY A 12 -20.87 -12.38 10.49
N LEU A 13 -20.27 -11.67 9.54
CA LEU A 13 -18.82 -11.50 9.46
C LEU A 13 -18.28 -10.73 10.67
N VAL A 14 -18.93 -9.61 11.01
CA VAL A 14 -18.56 -8.80 12.17
C VAL A 14 -18.75 -9.58 13.47
N SER A 15 -19.80 -10.38 13.60
CA SER A 15 -20.06 -11.20 14.78
C SER A 15 -18.99 -12.27 14.99
N ILE A 16 -18.51 -12.91 13.92
CA ILE A 16 -17.40 -13.87 13.98
C ILE A 16 -16.13 -13.17 14.50
N LEU A 17 -15.76 -12.03 13.93
CA LEU A 17 -14.58 -11.28 14.38
C LEU A 17 -14.67 -10.86 15.84
N LYS A 18 -15.83 -10.37 16.29
CA LYS A 18 -16.06 -10.04 17.70
C LYS A 18 -15.90 -11.25 18.62
N LEU A 19 -16.40 -12.43 18.22
CA LEU A 19 -16.20 -13.66 18.98
C LEU A 19 -14.70 -13.99 19.15
N PHE A 20 -13.89 -13.76 18.11
CA PHE A 20 -12.45 -13.98 18.20
C PHE A 20 -11.76 -12.95 19.10
N VAL A 21 -12.25 -11.70 19.13
CA VAL A 21 -11.79 -10.69 20.11
C VAL A 21 -12.07 -11.16 21.53
N GLU A 22 -13.28 -11.61 21.84
CA GLU A 22 -13.65 -12.10 23.16
C GLU A 22 -12.82 -13.29 23.63
N LYS A 23 -12.46 -14.19 22.69
CA LYS A 23 -11.68 -15.41 22.98
C LYS A 23 -10.17 -15.23 22.93
N THR A 24 -9.69 -14.04 22.61
CA THR A 24 -8.26 -13.74 22.49
C THR A 24 -7.94 -12.47 23.28
N PRO A 25 -7.51 -12.59 24.54
CA PRO A 25 -7.18 -11.43 25.36
C PRO A 25 -6.18 -10.48 24.68
N ARG A 26 -6.40 -9.17 24.82
CA ARG A 26 -5.63 -8.09 24.20
C ARG A 26 -5.66 -8.05 22.67
N SER A 27 -6.56 -8.78 22.03
CA SER A 27 -6.86 -8.55 20.62
C SER A 27 -7.98 -7.51 20.48
N HIS A 28 -8.08 -6.88 19.32
CA HIS A 28 -9.16 -5.94 19.02
C HIS A 28 -9.54 -5.98 17.55
N LEU A 29 -10.76 -5.56 17.26
CA LEU A 29 -11.28 -5.41 15.91
C LEU A 29 -11.29 -3.93 15.52
N GLU A 30 -10.62 -3.61 14.42
CA GLU A 30 -10.72 -2.31 13.77
C GLU A 30 -11.67 -2.41 12.57
N VAL A 31 -12.69 -1.57 12.54
CA VAL A 31 -13.67 -1.49 11.45
C VAL A 31 -13.44 -0.23 10.66
N LYS A 32 -12.95 -0.39 9.43
CA LYS A 32 -12.78 0.71 8.45
C LYS A 32 -13.87 0.64 7.38
N GLU A 33 -13.98 1.67 6.56
CA GLU A 33 -14.95 1.69 5.46
C GLU A 33 -14.74 0.57 4.44
N THR A 34 -13.49 0.15 4.21
CA THR A 34 -13.10 -0.83 3.18
C THR A 34 -12.40 -2.05 3.72
N THR A 35 -12.13 -2.12 5.02
CA THR A 35 -11.35 -3.19 5.66
C THR A 35 -11.87 -3.48 7.05
N LEU A 36 -11.96 -4.77 7.41
CA LEU A 36 -12.06 -5.24 8.79
C LEU A 36 -10.70 -5.82 9.17
N ALA A 37 -10.10 -5.36 10.27
CA ALA A 37 -8.80 -5.83 10.72
C ALA A 37 -8.89 -6.35 12.17
N TRP A 38 -8.56 -7.62 12.36
CA TRP A 38 -8.43 -8.22 13.67
C TRP A 38 -6.97 -8.23 14.07
N HIS A 39 -6.61 -7.40 15.06
CA HIS A 39 -5.26 -7.22 15.57
C HIS A 39 -5.04 -8.09 16.81
N TYR A 40 -3.91 -8.82 16.84
CA TYR A 40 -3.53 -9.68 17.96
C TYR A 40 -2.07 -9.52 18.41
N ARG A 41 -1.46 -8.37 18.08
CA ARG A 41 -0.06 -8.08 18.40
C ARG A 41 0.24 -8.11 19.90
N GLU A 42 -0.71 -7.66 20.71
CA GLU A 42 -0.57 -7.60 22.16
C GLU A 42 -1.01 -8.88 22.88
N SER A 43 -1.57 -9.82 22.15
CA SER A 43 -2.00 -11.12 22.68
C SER A 43 -0.80 -12.04 22.95
N ASP A 44 -1.01 -13.09 23.73
CA ASP A 44 -0.03 -14.18 23.82
C ASP A 44 0.32 -14.68 22.40
N ALA A 45 1.62 -14.83 22.13
CA ALA A 45 2.11 -15.08 20.78
C ALA A 45 1.61 -16.42 20.20
N TRP A 46 1.56 -17.48 21.03
CA TRP A 46 1.11 -18.78 20.61
C TRP A 46 -0.40 -18.80 20.41
N LEU A 47 -1.16 -18.27 21.39
CA LEU A 47 -2.61 -18.19 21.33
C LEU A 47 -3.07 -17.33 20.15
N GLY A 48 -2.44 -16.15 19.93
CA GLY A 48 -2.74 -15.26 18.82
C GLY A 48 -2.54 -15.92 17.47
N ALA A 49 -1.42 -16.64 17.28
CA ALA A 49 -1.13 -17.34 16.04
C ALA A 49 -2.13 -18.49 15.79
N LEU A 50 -2.45 -19.28 16.82
CA LEU A 50 -3.46 -20.35 16.74
C LEU A 50 -4.83 -19.79 16.36
N ARG A 51 -5.25 -18.70 17.01
CA ARG A 51 -6.54 -18.05 16.75
C ARG A 51 -6.59 -17.41 15.36
N ALA A 52 -5.48 -16.84 14.87
CA ALA A 52 -5.40 -16.31 13.51
C ALA A 52 -5.67 -17.43 12.47
N GLN A 53 -5.04 -18.58 12.64
CA GLN A 53 -5.27 -19.71 11.74
C GLN A 53 -6.72 -20.23 11.80
N GLN A 54 -7.29 -20.32 13.00
CA GLN A 54 -8.69 -20.71 13.17
C GLN A 54 -9.65 -19.69 12.54
N LEU A 55 -9.40 -18.41 12.73
CA LEU A 55 -10.19 -17.33 12.14
C LEU A 55 -10.17 -17.41 10.61
N ILE A 56 -9.00 -17.54 10.00
CA ILE A 56 -8.85 -17.68 8.55
C ILE A 56 -9.66 -18.86 8.03
N ASN A 57 -9.56 -20.02 8.68
CA ASN A 57 -10.29 -21.23 8.27
C ASN A 57 -11.82 -21.03 8.33
N VAL A 58 -12.33 -20.34 9.34
CA VAL A 58 -13.76 -20.03 9.47
C VAL A 58 -14.21 -19.04 8.40
N LEU A 59 -13.37 -18.07 8.07
CA LEU A 59 -13.71 -16.96 7.16
C LEU A 59 -13.60 -17.31 5.68
N VAL A 60 -12.79 -18.30 5.30
CA VAL A 60 -12.49 -18.63 3.89
C VAL A 60 -13.76 -18.77 3.05
N ASN A 61 -14.71 -19.60 3.48
CA ASN A 61 -15.93 -19.85 2.70
C ASN A 61 -16.83 -18.61 2.62
N ILE A 62 -16.92 -17.85 3.70
CA ILE A 62 -17.72 -16.63 3.78
C ILE A 62 -17.13 -15.57 2.84
N CYS A 63 -15.81 -15.40 2.91
CA CYS A 63 -15.12 -14.43 2.08
C CYS A 63 -15.20 -14.77 0.59
N ILE A 64 -15.08 -16.04 0.20
CA ILE A 64 -15.28 -16.48 -1.18
C ILE A 64 -16.69 -16.12 -1.67
N GLN A 65 -17.74 -16.43 -0.89
CA GLN A 65 -19.12 -16.13 -1.27
C GLN A 65 -19.38 -14.63 -1.40
N GLN A 66 -18.75 -13.81 -0.55
CA GLN A 66 -18.90 -12.36 -0.56
C GLN A 66 -17.88 -11.63 -1.45
N LYS A 67 -17.05 -12.37 -2.20
CA LYS A 67 -15.96 -11.84 -3.03
C LYS A 67 -15.01 -10.94 -2.23
N LEU A 68 -14.66 -11.36 -1.03
CA LEU A 68 -13.70 -10.68 -0.15
C LEU A 68 -12.38 -11.42 -0.13
N GLN A 69 -11.30 -10.69 0.13
CA GLN A 69 -9.97 -11.24 0.36
C GLN A 69 -9.65 -11.29 1.85
N ILE A 70 -8.95 -12.33 2.26
CA ILE A 70 -8.32 -12.44 3.58
C ILE A 70 -6.83 -12.23 3.38
N ILE A 71 -6.25 -11.31 4.14
CA ILE A 71 -4.81 -11.02 4.14
C ILE A 71 -4.29 -11.25 5.55
N GLN A 72 -3.29 -12.10 5.67
CA GLN A 72 -2.56 -12.30 6.91
C GLN A 72 -1.30 -11.43 6.88
N GLY A 73 -1.28 -10.42 7.75
CA GLY A 73 -0.11 -9.57 7.99
C GLY A 73 0.65 -9.95 9.27
N ASP A 74 1.56 -9.08 9.69
CA ASP A 74 2.29 -9.26 10.95
C ASP A 74 1.39 -8.96 12.15
N LYS A 75 0.89 -10.04 12.79
CA LYS A 75 -0.02 -10.00 13.95
C LYS A 75 -1.37 -9.34 13.66
N VAL A 76 -1.84 -9.46 12.42
CA VAL A 76 -3.16 -8.97 11.99
C VAL A 76 -3.75 -9.90 10.93
N VAL A 77 -5.08 -10.08 10.97
CA VAL A 77 -5.87 -10.69 9.90
C VAL A 77 -6.83 -9.64 9.36
N GLU A 78 -6.68 -9.31 8.08
CA GLU A 78 -7.49 -8.31 7.40
C GLU A 78 -8.46 -8.96 6.42
N ILE A 79 -9.66 -8.39 6.34
CA ILE A 79 -10.68 -8.75 5.35
C ILE A 79 -11.01 -7.50 4.57
N LYS A 80 -10.88 -7.55 3.24
CA LYS A 80 -11.16 -6.41 2.37
C LYS A 80 -11.73 -6.84 1.02
N SER A 81 -12.36 -5.90 0.33
CA SER A 81 -12.72 -6.12 -1.07
C SER A 81 -11.46 -6.12 -1.94
N PRO A 82 -11.32 -7.05 -2.90
CA PRO A 82 -10.22 -7.06 -3.87
C PRO A 82 -10.20 -5.81 -4.76
N ASP A 83 -11.35 -5.15 -4.90
CA ASP A 83 -11.47 -3.91 -5.71
C ASP A 83 -10.77 -2.72 -5.04
N TYR A 84 -10.45 -2.83 -3.74
CA TYR A 84 -9.75 -1.81 -2.97
C TYR A 84 -8.31 -2.22 -2.71
N ASN A 85 -7.43 -1.87 -3.63
CA ASN A 85 -5.98 -1.97 -3.47
C ASN A 85 -5.30 -0.63 -3.80
N LYS A 86 -4.01 -0.51 -3.50
CA LYS A 86 -3.24 0.72 -3.76
C LYS A 86 -3.28 1.12 -5.24
N GLY A 87 -3.33 0.15 -6.16
CA GLY A 87 -3.43 0.41 -7.59
C GLY A 87 -4.79 0.96 -8.02
N SER A 88 -5.89 0.46 -7.48
CA SER A 88 -7.22 1.00 -7.78
C SER A 88 -7.38 2.43 -7.26
N GLU A 89 -6.83 2.74 -6.09
CA GLU A 89 -6.84 4.09 -5.55
C GLU A 89 -6.00 5.06 -6.39
N VAL A 90 -4.82 4.64 -6.85
CA VAL A 90 -3.99 5.42 -7.75
C VAL A 90 -4.76 5.74 -9.04
N ARG A 91 -5.36 4.75 -9.69
CA ARG A 91 -6.19 4.99 -10.89
C ARG A 91 -7.27 6.02 -10.62
N ARG A 92 -7.98 5.89 -9.50
CA ARG A 92 -9.02 6.83 -9.10
C ARG A 92 -8.51 8.26 -8.90
N GLN A 93 -7.29 8.44 -8.39
CA GLN A 93 -6.67 9.76 -8.24
C GLN A 93 -6.26 10.35 -9.58
N LEU A 94 -5.70 9.53 -10.48
CA LEU A 94 -5.28 9.95 -11.82
C LEU A 94 -6.48 10.33 -12.72
N GLU A 95 -7.64 9.69 -12.54
CA GLU A 95 -8.87 10.07 -13.23
C GLU A 95 -9.37 11.47 -12.82
N LYS A 96 -9.07 11.91 -11.59
CA LYS A 96 -9.56 13.18 -11.05
C LYS A 96 -8.68 14.37 -11.37
N LYS A 97 -7.39 14.15 -11.56
CA LYS A 97 -6.41 15.21 -11.69
C LYS A 97 -5.25 14.78 -12.60
N HIS A 98 -4.84 15.68 -13.46
CA HIS A 98 -3.59 15.54 -14.20
C HIS A 98 -2.40 15.97 -13.35
N TYR A 99 -1.29 15.24 -13.48
CA TYR A 99 -0.05 15.49 -12.76
C TYR A 99 1.10 15.53 -13.77
N ASP A 100 1.92 16.58 -13.73
CA ASP A 100 3.08 16.72 -14.60
C ASP A 100 4.22 15.77 -14.21
N PHE A 101 4.29 15.43 -12.92
CA PHE A 101 5.30 14.54 -12.37
C PHE A 101 4.69 13.65 -11.29
N ILE A 102 5.00 12.35 -11.34
CA ILE A 102 4.54 11.36 -10.37
C ILE A 102 5.74 10.59 -9.85
N ILE A 103 5.87 10.54 -8.53
CA ILE A 103 6.81 9.66 -7.84
C ILE A 103 6.03 8.79 -6.85
N ALA A 104 6.33 7.50 -6.82
CA ALA A 104 5.75 6.56 -5.89
C ALA A 104 6.85 5.69 -5.27
N MET A 105 6.75 5.48 -3.96
CA MET A 105 7.69 4.66 -3.20
C MET A 105 6.91 3.70 -2.31
N GLY A 106 7.42 2.50 -2.14
CA GLY A 106 6.80 1.49 -1.29
C GLY A 106 7.69 0.30 -1.00
N ASP A 107 7.47 -0.33 0.15
CA ASP A 107 8.29 -1.43 0.67
C ASP A 107 7.55 -2.77 0.74
N ASP A 108 6.24 -2.77 0.70
CA ASP A 108 5.44 -3.99 0.83
C ASP A 108 4.95 -4.56 -0.52
N THR A 109 4.33 -5.73 -0.45
CA THR A 109 3.79 -6.44 -1.62
C THR A 109 2.60 -5.70 -2.25
N THR A 110 1.83 -4.95 -1.46
CA THR A 110 0.67 -4.21 -1.96
C THR A 110 1.05 -2.99 -2.78
N ASP A 111 2.30 -2.54 -2.68
CA ASP A 111 2.85 -1.46 -3.49
C ASP A 111 3.08 -1.87 -4.95
N GLU A 112 3.23 -3.17 -5.21
CA GLU A 112 3.32 -3.69 -6.59
C GLU A 112 2.06 -3.34 -7.41
N ASP A 113 0.89 -3.40 -6.80
CA ASP A 113 -0.37 -2.99 -7.46
C ASP A 113 -0.37 -1.50 -7.76
N MET A 114 0.19 -0.67 -6.87
CA MET A 114 0.38 0.76 -7.09
C MET A 114 1.32 1.03 -8.26
N PHE A 115 2.48 0.38 -8.29
CA PHE A 115 3.46 0.56 -9.36
C PHE A 115 2.91 0.17 -10.72
N LYS A 116 2.20 -0.96 -10.81
CA LYS A 116 1.54 -1.43 -12.05
C LYS A 116 0.40 -0.52 -12.53
N ALA A 117 -0.20 0.24 -11.63
CA ALA A 117 -1.32 1.13 -11.96
C ALA A 117 -0.88 2.51 -12.43
N LEU A 118 0.37 2.88 -12.20
CA LEU A 118 0.93 4.17 -12.56
C LEU A 118 1.29 4.24 -14.07
N PRO A 119 1.28 5.43 -14.68
CA PRO A 119 1.70 5.60 -16.06
C PRO A 119 3.21 5.35 -16.21
N VAL A 120 3.63 4.97 -17.42
CA VAL A 120 5.03 4.57 -17.73
C VAL A 120 6.06 5.67 -17.41
N ASN A 121 5.65 6.93 -17.46
CA ASN A 121 6.50 8.07 -17.13
C ASN A 121 6.59 8.38 -15.62
N ALA A 122 5.88 7.65 -14.78
CA ALA A 122 6.01 7.78 -13.33
C ALA A 122 7.34 7.19 -12.84
N VAL A 123 7.95 7.86 -11.87
CA VAL A 123 9.11 7.34 -11.14
C VAL A 123 8.63 6.43 -10.01
N THR A 124 8.86 5.15 -10.14
CA THR A 124 8.44 4.15 -9.15
C THR A 124 9.67 3.53 -8.47
N ILE A 125 9.69 3.53 -7.14
CA ILE A 125 10.83 3.10 -6.34
C ILE A 125 10.38 2.05 -5.33
N LYS A 126 10.88 0.83 -5.46
CA LYS A 126 10.74 -0.21 -4.45
C LYS A 126 11.81 -0.04 -3.38
N VAL A 127 11.42 -0.07 -2.12
CA VAL A 127 12.34 -0.01 -0.98
C VAL A 127 12.53 -1.41 -0.41
N GLY A 128 13.78 -1.79 -0.18
CA GLY A 128 14.17 -3.11 0.30
C GLY A 128 14.34 -4.12 -0.83
N TYR A 129 13.39 -5.04 -0.98
CA TYR A 129 13.49 -6.12 -1.97
C TYR A 129 13.31 -5.63 -3.41
N VAL A 130 13.79 -6.41 -4.36
CA VAL A 130 13.64 -6.12 -5.79
C VAL A 130 12.17 -6.26 -6.20
N SER A 131 11.70 -5.34 -7.05
CA SER A 131 10.36 -5.33 -7.64
C SER A 131 10.43 -5.62 -9.14
N GLU A 132 9.43 -6.32 -9.65
CA GLU A 132 9.24 -6.49 -11.10
C GLU A 132 8.47 -5.32 -11.73
N ALA A 133 7.74 -4.53 -10.91
CA ALA A 133 6.87 -3.47 -11.37
C ALA A 133 7.47 -2.07 -11.16
N ALA A 134 8.38 -1.88 -10.21
CA ALA A 134 9.03 -0.60 -9.98
C ALA A 134 10.21 -0.39 -10.94
N SER A 135 10.40 0.84 -11.40
CA SER A 135 11.49 1.22 -12.29
C SER A 135 12.84 1.29 -11.59
N TYR A 136 12.82 1.50 -10.27
CA TYR A 136 14.02 1.67 -9.44
C TYR A 136 13.90 0.89 -8.14
N ASN A 137 15.07 0.55 -7.57
CA ASN A 137 15.15 -0.10 -6.26
C ASN A 137 16.02 0.73 -5.31
N MET A 138 15.52 0.93 -4.10
CA MET A 138 16.26 1.55 -2.99
C MET A 138 16.56 0.48 -1.94
N PRO A 139 17.82 0.20 -1.60
CA PRO A 139 18.16 -0.97 -0.79
C PRO A 139 17.58 -0.95 0.63
N SER A 140 17.38 0.24 1.22
CA SER A 140 17.00 0.37 2.62
C SER A 140 16.04 1.52 2.86
N GLN A 141 15.15 1.37 3.84
CA GLN A 141 14.30 2.45 4.35
C GLN A 141 15.10 3.63 4.91
N THR A 142 16.31 3.41 5.38
CA THR A 142 17.19 4.47 5.89
C THR A 142 17.59 5.48 4.82
N GLU A 143 17.49 5.12 3.54
CA GLU A 143 17.81 5.99 2.41
C GLU A 143 16.64 6.88 1.98
N VAL A 144 15.42 6.54 2.41
CA VAL A 144 14.19 7.25 2.00
C VAL A 144 14.20 8.70 2.46
N LEU A 145 14.51 8.95 3.74
CA LEU A 145 14.48 10.30 4.29
C LEU A 145 15.56 11.22 3.68
N PRO A 146 16.84 10.80 3.55
CA PRO A 146 17.86 11.57 2.82
C PRO A 146 17.44 11.88 1.38
N PHE A 147 16.84 10.92 0.68
CA PHE A 147 16.34 11.09 -0.67
C PHE A 147 15.24 12.18 -0.74
N LEU A 148 14.25 12.13 0.15
CA LEU A 148 13.18 13.14 0.23
C LEU A 148 13.72 14.52 0.59
N GLN A 149 14.76 14.61 1.44
CA GLN A 149 15.43 15.87 1.78
C GLN A 149 16.13 16.49 0.55
N ILE A 150 16.79 15.67 -0.26
CA ILE A 150 17.42 16.14 -1.50
C ILE A 150 16.35 16.69 -2.46
N LEU A 151 15.21 16.02 -2.61
CA LEU A 151 14.08 16.49 -3.41
C LEU A 151 13.52 17.82 -2.90
N ALA A 152 13.38 17.95 -1.58
CA ALA A 152 12.84 19.15 -0.94
C ALA A 152 13.78 20.36 -1.08
N ASN A 153 15.09 20.16 -0.93
CA ASN A 153 16.10 21.23 -1.00
C ASN A 153 16.32 21.78 -2.42
N LYS A 154 15.93 21.01 -3.44
CA LYS A 154 15.91 21.51 -4.84
C LYS A 154 14.75 22.47 -5.15
N LYS A 155 13.92 22.83 -4.17
CA LYS A 155 12.81 23.78 -4.32
C LYS A 155 13.25 25.21 -4.68
N ASP A 156 14.53 25.54 -4.55
CA ASP A 156 15.10 26.85 -4.92
C ASP A 156 15.52 26.98 -6.38
N MET A 157 15.31 25.96 -7.20
CA MET A 157 15.44 26.11 -8.66
C MET A 157 14.19 26.76 -9.25
N LYS A 158 13.91 27.99 -8.83
CA LYS A 158 12.94 28.88 -9.47
C LYS A 158 13.54 29.41 -10.77
N GLN A 159 13.47 28.61 -11.85
CA GLN A 159 13.37 29.16 -13.19
C GLN A 159 12.15 28.56 -13.85
N PRO A 160 11.30 29.38 -14.53
CA PRO A 160 10.20 28.87 -15.31
C PRO A 160 10.79 27.95 -16.38
N ILE A 161 10.35 26.68 -16.37
CA ILE A 161 10.73 25.70 -17.39
C ILE A 161 10.10 26.17 -18.68
N GLY A 162 10.94 26.74 -19.60
CA GLY A 162 10.52 27.05 -20.95
C GLY A 162 10.09 25.74 -21.66
N GLU A 163 9.08 25.82 -22.50
CA GLU A 163 8.47 24.70 -23.23
C GLU A 163 9.42 23.79 -24.02
N ASN A 164 10.72 24.10 -24.06
CA ASN A 164 11.75 23.39 -24.83
C ASN A 164 12.83 22.70 -23.99
N ASP A 165 12.72 22.67 -22.67
CA ASP A 165 13.81 22.11 -21.84
C ASP A 165 13.58 20.64 -21.46
N LYS A 166 13.71 19.73 -22.44
CA LYS A 166 13.89 18.29 -22.22
C LYS A 166 15.13 17.96 -21.37
N THR A 167 16.01 18.93 -21.13
CA THR A 167 17.25 18.79 -20.36
C THR A 167 17.00 18.76 -18.85
N SER A 168 15.98 19.42 -18.32
CA SER A 168 15.72 19.47 -16.88
C SER A 168 15.17 18.13 -16.36
N LEU A 169 14.25 17.51 -17.09
CA LEU A 169 13.78 16.15 -16.79
C LEU A 169 14.89 15.13 -16.94
N LYS A 170 15.73 15.25 -17.97
CA LYS A 170 16.89 14.38 -18.17
C LYS A 170 17.89 14.51 -17.01
N GLY A 171 18.14 15.70 -16.50
CA GLY A 171 19.00 15.92 -15.33
C GLY A 171 18.45 15.30 -14.04
N VAL A 172 17.12 15.33 -13.84
CA VAL A 172 16.46 14.62 -12.75
C VAL A 172 16.58 13.10 -12.94
N PHE A 173 16.32 12.59 -14.15
CA PHE A 173 16.47 11.15 -14.44
C PHE A 173 17.92 10.68 -14.36
N ASP A 174 18.89 11.46 -14.83
CA ASP A 174 20.31 11.14 -14.74
C ASP A 174 20.78 11.14 -13.29
N PHE A 175 20.35 12.11 -12.49
CA PHE A 175 20.60 12.14 -11.05
C PHE A 175 20.00 10.92 -10.33
N PHE A 176 18.76 10.55 -10.63
CA PHE A 176 18.13 9.35 -10.08
C PHE A 176 18.84 8.08 -10.51
N ARG A 177 19.21 7.98 -11.79
CA ARG A 177 19.95 6.85 -12.32
C ARG A 177 21.31 6.70 -11.64
N ASP A 178 22.00 7.80 -11.38
CA ASP A 178 23.32 7.78 -10.75
C ASP A 178 23.23 7.51 -9.24
N LEU A 179 22.22 8.05 -8.55
CA LEU A 179 21.95 7.80 -7.14
C LEU A 179 21.55 6.32 -6.88
N LEU A 180 20.80 5.71 -7.80
CA LEU A 180 20.28 4.34 -7.67
C LEU A 180 21.18 3.29 -8.32
N LYS A 181 22.22 3.69 -9.08
CA LYS A 181 23.23 2.81 -9.69
C LYS A 181 24.47 2.62 -8.84
N THR A 182 24.62 3.37 -7.74
CA THR A 182 25.75 3.14 -6.85
C THR A 182 25.53 1.86 -6.05
N LYS A 183 25.72 0.73 -6.73
CA LYS A 183 26.49 -0.45 -6.35
C LYS A 183 26.56 -1.40 -7.53
#